data_d836621b9bf88d8b4a08f2d904c3ce80
#
_entry.id   d836621b9bf88d8b4a08f2d904c3ce80
#
_cell.length_a   1.000
_cell.length_b   1.000
_cell.length_c   1.000
_cell.angle_alpha   90.00
_cell.angle_beta   90.00
_cell.angle_gamma   90.00
#
_symmetry.space_group_name_H-M   'P 1'
#
loop_
_entity.id
_entity.type
_entity.pdbx_description
1 polymer ?
#
loop_
_entity_poly.entity_id
_entity_poly.type
_entity_poly.pdbx_seq_one_letter_code
_entity_poly.pdbx_strand_id
1 'polypeptide(L)'
;MKNKTNFDIYLEEQMQDPEFKKRFEQAGEAWEVALQLAALRKARGISQKQLAEKIGTSQQQISRLESPSYQGHSLSMRRRVVEALGGSLKVEILLKQHNAKAMVAEDKNEYYTK
;
A
#
# COMPACT_ATOMS: atom_id res chain seq x y z
N MET A 1 1.08 -11.12 22.54
CA MET A 1 0.58 -11.48 21.22
C MET A 1 0.04 -10.27 20.47
N LYS A 2 0.50 -10.07 19.29
CA LYS A 2 0.05 -8.93 18.52
C LYS A 2 -1.23 -9.23 17.77
N ASN A 3 -2.08 -8.25 17.68
CA ASN A 3 -3.26 -8.37 16.84
C ASN A 3 -2.87 -8.25 15.39
N LYS A 4 -3.46 -9.06 14.56
CA LYS A 4 -3.20 -9.00 13.15
C LYS A 4 -4.04 -7.92 12.52
N THR A 5 -3.44 -7.18 11.61
CA THR A 5 -4.18 -6.19 10.85
C THR A 5 -4.96 -6.87 9.74
N ASN A 6 -5.86 -6.12 9.12
CA ASN A 6 -6.56 -6.65 7.95
C ASN A 6 -5.59 -7.02 6.84
N PHE A 7 -4.53 -6.26 6.69
CA PHE A 7 -3.52 -6.58 5.71
C PHE A 7 -2.83 -7.88 6.03
N ASP A 8 -2.49 -8.10 7.30
CA ASP A 8 -1.82 -9.32 7.71
C ASP A 8 -2.66 -10.54 7.40
N ILE A 9 -3.94 -10.47 7.70
CA ILE A 9 -4.85 -11.59 7.46
C ILE A 9 -4.97 -11.85 5.96
N TYR A 10 -5.15 -10.80 5.19
CA TYR A 10 -5.26 -10.92 3.75
C TYR A 10 -3.99 -11.54 3.17
N LEU A 11 -2.84 -11.06 3.61
CA LEU A 11 -1.57 -11.54 3.11
C LEU A 11 -1.38 -13.02 3.41
N GLU A 12 -1.72 -13.43 4.63
CA GLU A 12 -1.59 -14.82 5.00
C GLU A 12 -2.41 -15.72 4.09
N GLU A 13 -3.63 -15.29 3.79
CA GLU A 13 -4.49 -16.05 2.91
C GLU A 13 -3.90 -16.16 1.50
N GLN A 14 -3.40 -15.04 1.00
CA GLN A 14 -2.86 -15.03 -0.34
C GLN A 14 -1.56 -15.81 -0.46
N MET A 15 -0.78 -15.85 0.58
CA MET A 15 0.49 -16.56 0.56
C MET A 15 0.32 -18.07 0.53
N GLN A 16 -0.90 -18.55 0.71
CA GLN A 16 -1.17 -19.99 0.49
C GLN A 16 -1.03 -20.37 -0.96
N ASP A 17 -1.17 -19.42 -1.85
CA ASP A 17 -1.05 -19.65 -3.29
C ASP A 17 0.41 -19.53 -3.70
N PRO A 18 1.05 -20.59 -4.18
CA PRO A 18 2.47 -20.53 -4.53
C PRO A 18 2.79 -19.50 -5.60
N GLU A 19 1.88 -19.31 -6.54
CA GLU A 19 2.14 -18.35 -7.60
C GLU A 19 2.09 -16.91 -7.06
N PHE A 20 1.14 -16.65 -6.20
CA PHE A 20 1.07 -15.35 -5.56
C PHE A 20 2.33 -15.10 -4.73
N LYS A 21 2.76 -16.10 -3.97
CA LYS A 21 3.93 -15.96 -3.12
C LYS A 21 5.16 -15.62 -3.95
N LYS A 22 5.32 -16.28 -5.07
CA LYS A 22 6.46 -16.02 -5.92
C LYS A 22 6.46 -14.59 -6.44
N ARG A 23 5.31 -14.12 -6.90
CA ARG A 23 5.21 -12.75 -7.41
C ARG A 23 5.40 -11.74 -6.30
N PHE A 24 4.89 -12.04 -5.14
CA PHE A 24 5.05 -11.15 -4.00
C PHE A 24 6.52 -10.97 -3.65
N GLU A 25 7.24 -12.06 -3.58
CA GLU A 25 8.66 -12.01 -3.24
C GLU A 25 9.47 -11.27 -4.29
N GLN A 26 9.06 -11.34 -5.54
CA GLN A 26 9.78 -10.69 -6.62
C GLN A 26 9.48 -9.20 -6.72
N ALA A 27 8.31 -8.79 -6.33
CA ALA A 27 7.89 -7.40 -6.51
C ALA A 27 8.40 -6.45 -5.43
N GLY A 28 8.74 -6.98 -4.27
CA GLY A 28 9.27 -6.15 -3.20
C GLY A 28 8.27 -5.16 -2.68
N GLU A 29 8.73 -3.96 -2.39
CA GLU A 29 7.90 -2.97 -1.72
C GLU A 29 6.74 -2.45 -2.56
N ALA A 30 6.85 -2.56 -3.86
CA ALA A 30 5.79 -2.04 -4.71
C ALA A 30 4.46 -2.75 -4.45
N TRP A 31 4.51 -3.95 -3.91
CA TRP A 31 3.30 -4.69 -3.62
C TRP A 31 2.55 -4.20 -2.39
N GLU A 32 3.26 -3.58 -1.47
CA GLU A 32 2.66 -3.26 -0.19
C GLU A 32 1.42 -2.40 -0.30
N VAL A 33 1.53 -1.32 -1.04
CA VAL A 33 0.40 -0.40 -1.15
C VAL A 33 -0.79 -1.06 -1.84
N ALA A 34 -0.52 -1.75 -2.94
CA ALA A 34 -1.61 -2.41 -3.67
C ALA A 34 -2.30 -3.46 -2.82
N LEU A 35 -1.52 -4.25 -2.10
CA LEU A 35 -2.10 -5.29 -1.25
C LEU A 35 -2.88 -4.70 -0.08
N GLN A 36 -2.39 -3.62 0.47
CA GLN A 36 -3.10 -2.98 1.57
C GLN A 36 -4.43 -2.41 1.11
N LEU A 37 -4.47 -1.84 -0.09
CA LEU A 37 -5.72 -1.34 -0.62
C LEU A 37 -6.73 -2.46 -0.81
N ALA A 38 -6.28 -3.56 -1.39
CA ALA A 38 -7.17 -4.71 -1.59
C ALA A 38 -7.65 -5.27 -0.27
N ALA A 39 -6.75 -5.35 0.71
CA ALA A 39 -7.10 -5.89 2.01
C ALA A 39 -8.15 -5.01 2.71
N LEU A 40 -7.96 -3.71 2.63
CA LEU A 40 -8.92 -2.80 3.25
C LEU A 40 -10.28 -2.90 2.60
N ARG A 41 -10.32 -2.95 1.27
CA ARG A 41 -11.59 -3.08 0.57
C ARG A 41 -12.31 -4.37 0.97
N LYS A 42 -11.58 -5.47 1.02
CA LYS A 42 -12.19 -6.74 1.40
C LYS A 42 -12.66 -6.75 2.83
N ALA A 43 -11.92 -6.10 3.71
CA ALA A 43 -12.31 -5.99 5.10
C ALA A 43 -13.62 -5.21 5.24
N ARG A 44 -13.88 -4.28 4.35
CA ARG A 44 -15.14 -3.53 4.35
C ARG A 44 -16.25 -4.28 3.63
N GLY A 45 -15.98 -5.41 3.03
CA GLY A 45 -17.00 -6.24 2.43
C GLY A 45 -17.58 -5.72 1.15
N ILE A 46 -16.84 -4.91 0.40
CA ILE A 46 -17.37 -4.39 -0.86
C ILE A 46 -16.48 -4.84 -2.03
N SER A 47 -17.12 -4.93 -3.19
CA SER A 47 -16.44 -5.36 -4.39
C SER A 47 -15.69 -4.18 -5.04
N GLN A 48 -14.83 -4.51 -6.00
CA GLN A 48 -14.16 -3.47 -6.78
C GLN A 48 -15.19 -2.59 -7.49
N LYS A 49 -16.24 -3.20 -7.99
CA LYS A 49 -17.27 -2.45 -8.71
C LYS A 49 -18.00 -1.50 -7.76
N GLN A 50 -18.32 -1.98 -6.58
CA GLN A 50 -19.01 -1.14 -5.60
C GLN A 50 -18.14 0.03 -5.16
N LEU A 51 -16.86 -0.23 -4.97
CA LEU A 51 -15.95 0.85 -4.60
C LEU A 51 -15.84 1.87 -5.72
N ALA A 52 -15.75 1.38 -6.96
CA ALA A 52 -15.66 2.27 -8.11
C ALA A 52 -16.87 3.19 -8.18
N GLU A 53 -18.05 2.63 -7.96
CA GLU A 53 -19.27 3.42 -7.97
C GLU A 53 -19.29 4.44 -6.85
N LYS A 54 -18.79 4.05 -5.70
CA LYS A 54 -18.80 4.93 -4.53
C LYS A 54 -17.94 6.17 -4.75
N ILE A 55 -16.82 6.05 -5.42
CA ILE A 55 -15.94 7.19 -5.59
C ILE A 55 -15.99 7.79 -7.01
N GLY A 56 -16.87 7.27 -7.86
CA GLY A 56 -17.05 7.85 -9.18
C GLY A 56 -15.95 7.52 -10.17
N THR A 57 -15.49 6.29 -10.17
CA THR A 57 -14.46 5.87 -11.12
C THR A 57 -14.87 4.51 -11.70
N SER A 58 -14.01 3.92 -12.52
CA SER A 58 -14.31 2.64 -13.14
C SER A 58 -13.74 1.48 -12.32
N GLN A 59 -14.35 0.32 -12.49
CA GLN A 59 -13.82 -0.88 -11.85
C GLN A 59 -12.40 -1.17 -12.34
N GLN A 60 -12.13 -0.88 -13.60
CA GLN A 60 -10.80 -1.10 -14.13
C GLN A 60 -9.77 -0.26 -13.38
N GLN A 61 -10.13 0.95 -13.03
CA GLN A 61 -9.22 1.81 -12.28
C GLN A 61 -8.95 1.25 -10.88
N ILE A 62 -9.98 0.74 -10.23
CA ILE A 62 -9.79 0.11 -8.93
C ILE A 62 -8.92 -1.13 -9.06
N SER A 63 -9.17 -1.93 -10.08
CA SER A 63 -8.36 -3.11 -10.31
C SER A 63 -6.88 -2.77 -10.50
N ARG A 64 -6.61 -1.68 -11.21
CA ARG A 64 -5.23 -1.24 -11.40
C ARG A 64 -4.60 -0.75 -10.11
N LEU A 65 -5.37 -0.07 -9.26
CA LEU A 65 -4.87 0.36 -7.97
C LEU A 65 -4.46 -0.80 -7.10
N GLU A 66 -5.14 -1.91 -7.23
CA GLU A 66 -4.86 -3.10 -6.45
C GLU A 66 -3.85 -4.02 -7.14
N SER A 67 -3.32 -3.59 -8.28
CA SER A 67 -2.35 -4.37 -9.01
C SER A 67 -0.95 -3.85 -8.74
N PRO A 68 -0.07 -4.69 -8.23
CA PRO A 68 1.28 -4.24 -7.90
C PRO A 68 2.12 -3.88 -9.11
N SER A 69 1.73 -4.36 -10.29
CA SER A 69 2.51 -4.06 -11.48
C SER A 69 2.16 -2.73 -12.12
N TYR A 70 1.08 -2.09 -11.71
CA TYR A 70 0.68 -0.82 -12.28
C TYR A 70 1.05 0.32 -11.34
N GLN A 71 1.83 1.27 -11.82
CA GLN A 71 2.38 2.31 -10.97
C GLN A 71 2.01 3.72 -11.40
N GLY A 72 0.92 3.87 -12.11
CA GLY A 72 0.56 5.16 -12.65
C GLY A 72 -0.36 6.01 -11.79
N HIS A 73 -0.53 5.68 -10.52
CA HIS A 73 -1.50 6.38 -9.69
C HIS A 73 -0.86 7.45 -8.82
N SER A 74 -1.60 8.55 -8.66
CA SER A 74 -1.16 9.61 -7.77
C SER A 74 -1.48 9.27 -6.32
N LEU A 75 -0.81 9.96 -5.41
CA LEU A 75 -1.13 9.83 -4.01
C LEU A 75 -2.55 10.30 -3.71
N SER A 76 -3.00 11.31 -4.44
CA SER A 76 -4.33 11.83 -4.21
C SER A 76 -5.40 10.80 -4.56
N MET A 77 -5.19 10.04 -5.62
CA MET A 77 -6.12 8.98 -5.97
C MET A 77 -6.13 7.88 -4.93
N ARG A 78 -4.97 7.48 -4.46
CA ARG A 78 -4.88 6.47 -3.43
C ARG A 78 -5.54 6.94 -2.14
N ARG A 79 -5.34 8.19 -1.79
CA ARG A 79 -5.96 8.74 -0.58
C ARG A 79 -7.48 8.72 -0.69
N ARG A 80 -8.01 9.05 -1.85
CA ARG A 80 -9.45 9.01 -2.07
C ARG A 80 -10.02 7.63 -1.80
N VAL A 81 -9.36 6.62 -2.32
CA VAL A 81 -9.82 5.25 -2.15
C VAL A 81 -9.76 4.84 -0.68
N VAL A 82 -8.64 5.13 -0.04
CA VAL A 82 -8.46 4.74 1.36
C VAL A 82 -9.49 5.42 2.24
N GLU A 83 -9.73 6.70 2.03
CA GLU A 83 -10.68 7.44 2.85
C GLU A 83 -12.11 6.98 2.59
N ALA A 84 -12.42 6.64 1.34
CA ALA A 84 -13.75 6.11 1.05
C ALA A 84 -14.00 4.79 1.76
N LEU A 85 -12.95 4.08 2.10
CA LEU A 85 -13.05 2.82 2.80
C LEU A 85 -12.93 2.98 4.32
N GLY A 86 -12.88 4.20 4.78
CA GLY A 86 -12.83 4.44 6.22
C GLY A 86 -11.45 4.40 6.83
N GLY A 87 -10.42 4.42 5.99
CA GLY A 87 -9.06 4.42 6.49
C GLY A 87 -8.40 5.77 6.33
N SER A 88 -7.12 5.82 6.56
CA SER A 88 -6.33 7.01 6.27
C SER A 88 -5.01 6.60 5.68
N LEU A 89 -4.51 7.40 4.76
CA LEU A 89 -3.25 7.13 4.09
C LEU A 89 -2.15 7.93 4.73
N LYS A 90 -1.10 7.24 5.13
CA LYS A 90 0.07 7.88 5.71
C LYS A 90 1.28 7.57 4.85
N VAL A 91 2.05 8.58 4.52
CA VAL A 91 3.25 8.43 3.72
C VAL A 91 4.47 8.79 4.55
N GLU A 92 5.48 7.95 4.45
CA GLU A 92 6.66 8.11 5.25
C GLU A 92 7.90 7.90 4.41
N ILE A 93 8.87 8.77 4.55
CA ILE A 93 10.12 8.65 3.81
C ILE A 93 11.24 8.37 4.79
N LEU A 94 11.96 7.27 4.55
CA LEU A 94 12.98 6.84 5.46
C LEU A 94 14.35 6.90 4.80
N LEU A 95 15.37 7.22 5.57
CA LEU A 95 16.73 7.17 5.10
C LEU A 95 17.19 5.73 5.03
N LYS A 96 18.01 5.44 4.03
CA LYS A 96 18.54 4.09 3.89
C LYS A 96 19.60 3.82 4.95
N GLN A 97 19.51 2.66 5.53
CA GLN A 97 20.38 2.31 6.63
C GLN A 97 21.85 2.21 6.27
N HIS A 98 22.14 1.67 5.10
CA HIS A 98 23.53 1.44 4.77
C HIS A 98 24.32 2.73 4.62
N ASN A 99 23.67 3.86 4.46
CA ASN A 99 24.33 5.14 4.38
C ASN A 99 24.13 5.98 5.62
N ALA A 100 23.39 5.47 6.56
CA ALA A 100 22.94 6.27 7.67
C ALA A 100 24.07 6.90 8.43
N LYS A 101 25.13 6.19 8.60
CA LYS A 101 26.22 6.66 9.40
C LYS A 101 26.83 7.95 8.89
N ALA A 102 27.24 7.93 7.64
CA ALA A 102 27.83 9.11 7.06
C ALA A 102 26.82 10.23 6.94
N MET A 103 25.64 9.89 6.54
CA MET A 103 24.62 10.92 6.32
C MET A 103 24.20 11.57 7.58
N VAL A 104 24.06 10.80 8.62
CA VAL A 104 23.66 11.36 9.89
C VAL A 104 24.68 12.35 10.39
N ALA A 105 25.94 12.03 10.22
CA ALA A 105 26.98 12.90 10.69
C ALA A 105 26.97 14.25 10.01
N GLU A 106 26.60 14.25 8.75
CA GLU A 106 26.64 15.50 8.00
C GLU A 106 25.36 16.24 7.94
N ASP A 107 24.29 15.51 7.73
CA ASP A 107 23.10 16.13 7.26
C ASP A 107 22.02 16.33 8.28
N LYS A 108 22.10 15.64 9.36
CA LYS A 108 20.94 15.68 10.21
C LYS A 108 20.58 17.07 10.65
N ASN A 109 21.55 17.90 10.88
CA ASN A 109 21.25 19.27 11.27
C ASN A 109 20.60 20.06 10.17
N GLU A 110 21.12 19.88 8.99
CA GLU A 110 20.64 20.65 7.88
C GLU A 110 19.24 20.26 7.48
N TYR A 111 18.97 19.00 7.51
CA TYR A 111 17.67 18.54 7.10
C TYR A 111 16.58 18.94 8.07
N TYR A 112 16.89 18.87 9.32
CA TYR A 112 15.84 18.99 10.30
C TYR A 112 15.69 20.35 10.89
N THR A 113 16.57 21.21 10.54
CA THR A 113 16.42 22.57 11.00
C THR A 113 15.50 23.37 10.11
N LYS A 114 15.10 22.81 9.04
CA LYS A 114 14.22 23.53 8.14
C LYS A 114 12.80 23.48 8.59
#